data_1cb5bf07f251f45cad341de1d654bff3
#
_entry.id   1cb5bf07f251f45cad341de1d654bff3
#
_cell.length_a   1.000
_cell.length_b   1.000
_cell.length_c   1.000
_cell.angle_alpha   90.00
_cell.angle_beta   90.00
_cell.angle_gamma   90.00
#
_symmetry.space_group_name_H-M   'P 1'
#
loop_
_entity.id
_entity.type
_entity.pdbx_description
1 polymer ?
#
loop_
_entity_poly.entity_id
_entity_poly.type
_entity_poly.pdbx_seq_one_letter_code
_entity_poly.pdbx_strand_id
1 'polypeptide(L)'
;LSDSRAETLLKAGQYQMLRYYLHHSFNIGGYWASIKICIRNGYTIADGSVWRDTIDLLRHFGKDTNSPKYACPQDLKAEHDRLVARRNRQRERERTERQRQKAVEDEKQYLKAKGIFFGLAFSDNLICVKVIESVEEMIEEGRMMHHCVGGYHNRENSLILSATIDGRRIETVEVSLKTFEVVQCRGLCNENTEYHERIIDLVNK
;
A
#
# COMPACT_ATOMS: atom_id res chain seq x y z
N LEU A 1 17.30 -44.13 -11.20
CA LEU A 1 16.92 -42.72 -11.31
C LEU A 1 17.81 -42.09 -12.36
N SER A 2 17.24 -41.55 -13.43
CA SER A 2 18.00 -40.82 -14.49
C SER A 2 18.53 -39.44 -14.04
N ASP A 3 18.09 -38.94 -12.86
CA ASP A 3 18.50 -37.66 -12.28
C ASP A 3 19.50 -37.89 -11.13
N SER A 4 20.75 -37.50 -11.35
CA SER A 4 21.85 -37.64 -10.39
C SER A 4 21.63 -36.87 -9.08
N ARG A 5 20.82 -35.78 -9.10
CA ARG A 5 20.48 -35.01 -7.90
C ARG A 5 19.46 -35.75 -7.04
N ALA A 6 18.44 -36.34 -7.68
CA ALA A 6 17.46 -37.16 -6.99
C ALA A 6 18.13 -38.39 -6.33
N GLU A 7 19.05 -39.04 -7.03
CA GLU A 7 19.84 -40.15 -6.50
C GLU A 7 20.70 -39.73 -5.29
N THR A 8 21.33 -38.55 -5.38
CA THR A 8 22.15 -38.02 -4.27
C THR A 8 21.30 -37.72 -3.04
N LEU A 9 20.12 -37.08 -3.21
CA LEU A 9 19.18 -36.83 -2.10
C LEU A 9 18.71 -38.14 -1.45
N LEU A 10 18.40 -39.15 -2.25
CA LEU A 10 17.99 -40.45 -1.76
C LEU A 10 19.08 -41.12 -0.91
N LYS A 11 20.32 -41.19 -1.45
CA LYS A 11 21.48 -41.79 -0.76
C LYS A 11 21.85 -41.02 0.52
N ALA A 12 21.61 -39.70 0.56
CA ALA A 12 21.91 -38.85 1.71
C ALA A 12 20.74 -38.82 2.73
N GLY A 13 19.66 -39.58 2.54
CA GLY A 13 18.51 -39.62 3.46
C GLY A 13 17.68 -38.31 3.47
N GLN A 14 17.82 -37.45 2.45
CA GLN A 14 17.12 -36.15 2.35
C GLN A 14 15.71 -36.34 1.75
N TYR A 15 14.90 -37.22 2.36
CA TYR A 15 13.62 -37.68 1.80
C TYR A 15 12.59 -36.56 1.62
N GLN A 16 12.50 -35.62 2.55
CA GLN A 16 11.54 -34.51 2.45
C GLN A 16 11.95 -33.52 1.35
N MET A 17 13.23 -33.24 1.17
CA MET A 17 13.72 -32.45 0.06
C MET A 17 13.55 -33.18 -1.28
N LEU A 18 13.81 -34.50 -1.34
CA LEU A 18 13.58 -35.32 -2.53
C LEU A 18 12.11 -35.30 -2.93
N ARG A 19 11.19 -35.51 -1.97
CA ARG A 19 9.75 -35.44 -2.19
C ARG A 19 9.35 -34.10 -2.74
N TYR A 20 9.82 -33.02 -2.12
CA TYR A 20 9.54 -31.65 -2.57
C TYR A 20 10.05 -31.43 -4.00
N TYR A 21 11.27 -31.88 -4.31
CA TYR A 21 11.87 -31.77 -5.64
C TYR A 21 11.06 -32.49 -6.71
N LEU A 22 10.59 -33.70 -6.44
CA LEU A 22 9.84 -34.53 -7.40
C LEU A 22 8.42 -34.02 -7.65
N HIS A 23 7.80 -33.36 -6.66
CA HIS A 23 6.41 -32.93 -6.75
C HIS A 23 6.25 -31.44 -7.15
N HIS A 24 7.31 -30.67 -7.16
CA HIS A 24 7.25 -29.25 -7.47
C HIS A 24 8.27 -28.88 -8.56
N SER A 25 7.80 -28.18 -9.59
CA SER A 25 8.67 -27.66 -10.65
C SER A 25 9.47 -26.48 -10.12
N PHE A 26 10.62 -26.72 -9.48
CA PHE A 26 11.55 -25.68 -9.09
C PHE A 26 12.99 -25.99 -9.53
N ASN A 27 13.75 -24.95 -9.79
CA ASN A 27 15.15 -25.11 -10.17
C ASN A 27 16.02 -25.44 -8.94
N ILE A 28 16.15 -26.73 -8.62
CA ILE A 28 16.97 -27.22 -7.51
C ILE A 28 18.45 -26.79 -7.68
N GLY A 29 18.91 -26.54 -8.92
CA GLY A 29 20.29 -26.12 -9.19
C GLY A 29 20.69 -24.88 -8.42
N GLY A 30 19.80 -23.92 -8.27
CA GLY A 30 20.05 -22.70 -7.50
C GLY A 30 20.24 -22.92 -5.99
N TYR A 31 19.80 -24.06 -5.47
CA TYR A 31 19.91 -24.42 -4.04
C TYR A 31 20.93 -25.53 -3.79
N TRP A 32 21.48 -26.11 -4.86
CA TRP A 32 22.30 -27.31 -4.78
C TRP A 32 23.54 -27.16 -3.92
N ALA A 33 24.17 -25.99 -3.93
CA ALA A 33 25.32 -25.70 -3.08
C ALA A 33 24.94 -25.76 -1.59
N SER A 34 23.83 -25.11 -1.22
CA SER A 34 23.31 -25.12 0.16
C SER A 34 22.85 -26.53 0.59
N ILE A 35 22.20 -27.29 -0.30
CA ILE A 35 21.81 -28.69 -0.05
C ILE A 35 23.04 -29.57 0.24
N LYS A 36 24.12 -29.42 -0.56
CA LYS A 36 25.38 -30.15 -0.31
C LYS A 36 25.98 -29.81 1.05
N ILE A 37 25.84 -28.59 1.51
CA ILE A 37 26.28 -28.18 2.85
C ILE A 37 25.46 -28.89 3.92
N CYS A 38 24.13 -28.96 3.78
CA CYS A 38 23.29 -29.73 4.70
C CYS A 38 23.75 -31.20 4.77
N ILE A 39 23.95 -31.84 3.63
CA ILE A 39 24.41 -33.25 3.56
C ILE A 39 25.76 -33.42 4.25
N ARG A 40 26.75 -32.56 3.97
CA ARG A 40 28.09 -32.64 4.56
C ARG A 40 28.11 -32.43 6.07
N ASN A 41 27.15 -31.67 6.59
CA ASN A 41 27.05 -31.39 8.02
C ASN A 41 26.07 -32.32 8.75
N GLY A 42 25.60 -33.39 8.08
CA GLY A 42 24.64 -34.32 8.69
C GLY A 42 23.28 -33.71 9.01
N TYR A 43 22.96 -32.56 8.40
CA TYR A 43 21.70 -31.87 8.61
C TYR A 43 20.62 -32.47 7.72
N THR A 44 19.53 -32.96 8.31
CA THR A 44 18.36 -33.46 7.58
C THR A 44 17.33 -32.34 7.42
N ILE A 45 16.99 -32.03 6.18
CA ILE A 45 15.97 -31.03 5.85
C ILE A 45 14.59 -31.63 6.19
N ALA A 46 13.98 -31.15 7.27
CA ALA A 46 12.70 -31.67 7.77
C ALA A 46 11.49 -31.31 6.88
N ASP A 47 11.56 -30.19 6.17
CA ASP A 47 10.55 -29.70 5.21
C ASP A 47 11.24 -28.97 4.07
N GLY A 48 11.12 -29.51 2.84
CA GLY A 48 11.77 -28.96 1.66
C GLY A 48 11.22 -27.58 1.24
N SER A 49 9.93 -27.34 1.43
CA SER A 49 9.28 -26.08 1.11
C SER A 49 9.73 -24.97 2.07
N VAL A 50 9.59 -25.21 3.38
CA VAL A 50 10.00 -24.26 4.41
C VAL A 50 11.49 -23.97 4.34
N TRP A 51 12.32 -24.99 4.09
CA TRP A 51 13.76 -24.80 3.94
C TRP A 51 14.11 -23.92 2.73
N ARG A 52 13.50 -24.19 1.57
CA ARG A 52 13.69 -23.39 0.37
C ARG A 52 13.33 -21.93 0.62
N ASP A 53 12.14 -21.67 1.18
CA ASP A 53 11.69 -20.30 1.48
C ASP A 53 12.61 -19.61 2.51
N THR A 54 13.15 -20.38 3.48
CA THR A 54 14.16 -19.87 4.42
C THR A 54 15.45 -19.45 3.69
N ILE A 55 15.95 -20.26 2.75
CA ILE A 55 17.12 -19.92 1.94
C ILE A 55 16.86 -18.66 1.11
N ASP A 56 15.67 -18.52 0.51
CA ASP A 56 15.31 -17.35 -0.28
C ASP A 56 15.23 -16.08 0.59
N LEU A 57 14.66 -16.18 1.78
CA LEU A 57 14.63 -15.09 2.76
C LEU A 57 16.03 -14.71 3.24
N LEU A 58 16.89 -15.67 3.51
CA LEU A 58 18.28 -15.43 3.89
C LEU A 58 19.05 -14.68 2.79
N ARG A 59 18.88 -15.11 1.53
CA ARG A 59 19.46 -14.43 0.36
C ARG A 59 18.93 -13.01 0.20
N HIS A 60 17.62 -12.82 0.38
CA HIS A 60 17.02 -11.49 0.38
C HIS A 60 17.66 -10.56 1.42
N PHE A 61 18.05 -11.09 2.57
CA PHE A 61 18.78 -10.34 3.62
C PHE A 61 20.30 -10.35 3.46
N GLY A 62 20.82 -10.75 2.30
CA GLY A 62 22.26 -10.75 2.01
C GLY A 62 23.08 -11.75 2.83
N LYS A 63 22.46 -12.85 3.29
CA LYS A 63 23.18 -13.89 4.04
C LYS A 63 23.81 -14.92 3.12
N ASP A 64 25.01 -15.37 3.48
CA ASP A 64 25.71 -16.42 2.74
C ASP A 64 25.08 -17.80 3.02
N THR A 65 24.23 -18.24 2.11
CA THR A 65 23.56 -19.53 2.19
C THR A 65 24.48 -20.71 1.86
N ASN A 66 25.75 -20.47 1.54
CA ASN A 66 26.78 -21.49 1.41
C ASN A 66 27.53 -21.74 2.74
N SER A 67 27.11 -21.09 3.82
CA SER A 67 27.60 -21.34 5.18
C SER A 67 26.67 -22.28 5.93
N PRO A 68 27.20 -23.28 6.69
CA PRO A 68 26.39 -24.16 7.53
C PRO A 68 25.52 -23.40 8.54
N LYS A 69 26.01 -22.26 9.02
CA LYS A 69 25.30 -21.37 9.95
C LYS A 69 23.91 -21.00 9.46
N TYR A 70 23.74 -20.82 8.14
CA TYR A 70 22.50 -20.37 7.53
C TYR A 70 21.76 -21.50 6.79
N ALA A 71 22.52 -22.43 6.17
CA ALA A 71 21.90 -23.54 5.45
C ALA A 71 21.31 -24.63 6.38
N CYS A 72 21.85 -24.75 7.62
CA CYS A 72 21.50 -25.79 8.59
C CYS A 72 20.99 -25.18 9.91
N PRO A 73 19.85 -24.47 9.91
CA PRO A 73 19.33 -23.87 11.14
C PRO A 73 18.94 -24.95 12.17
N GLN A 74 19.19 -24.70 13.46
CA GLN A 74 18.84 -25.65 14.52
C GLN A 74 17.32 -25.91 14.57
N ASP A 75 16.53 -24.87 14.44
CA ASP A 75 15.08 -24.93 14.29
C ASP A 75 14.69 -24.22 12.99
N LEU A 76 14.37 -25.00 11.97
CA LEU A 76 14.01 -24.51 10.65
C LEU A 76 12.75 -23.64 10.68
N LYS A 77 11.75 -24.08 11.45
CA LYS A 77 10.47 -23.37 11.52
C LYS A 77 10.61 -22.04 12.24
N ALA A 78 11.27 -22.01 13.37
CA ALA A 78 11.51 -20.79 14.14
C ALA A 78 12.34 -19.78 13.32
N GLU A 79 13.38 -20.22 12.62
CA GLU A 79 14.19 -19.34 11.76
C GLU A 79 13.37 -18.78 10.57
N HIS A 80 12.59 -19.62 9.91
CA HIS A 80 11.67 -19.21 8.86
C HIS A 80 10.71 -18.14 9.37
N ASP A 81 10.00 -18.39 10.47
CA ASP A 81 8.99 -17.47 11.02
C ASP A 81 9.63 -16.13 11.44
N ARG A 82 10.84 -16.17 12.01
CA ARG A 82 11.63 -14.97 12.32
C ARG A 82 11.96 -14.13 11.09
N LEU A 83 12.37 -14.77 10.00
CA LEU A 83 12.72 -14.10 8.74
C LEU A 83 11.48 -13.54 8.04
N VAL A 84 10.36 -14.27 8.03
CA VAL A 84 9.07 -13.79 7.51
C VAL A 84 8.61 -12.54 8.27
N ALA A 85 8.64 -12.59 9.60
CA ALA A 85 8.28 -11.43 10.42
C ALA A 85 9.18 -10.21 10.15
N ARG A 86 10.49 -10.43 9.93
CA ARG A 86 11.44 -9.37 9.56
C ARG A 86 11.09 -8.78 8.19
N ARG A 87 10.78 -9.60 7.19
CA ARG A 87 10.40 -9.17 5.84
C ARG A 87 9.10 -8.38 5.84
N ASN A 88 8.11 -8.83 6.60
CA ASN A 88 6.83 -8.13 6.73
C ASN A 88 7.00 -6.75 7.37
N ARG A 89 7.82 -6.63 8.43
CA ARG A 89 8.15 -5.32 9.04
C ARG A 89 8.88 -4.39 8.06
N GLN A 90 9.78 -4.93 7.24
CA GLN A 90 10.47 -4.14 6.23
C GLN A 90 9.48 -3.62 5.17
N ARG A 91 8.62 -4.49 4.63
CA ARG A 91 7.58 -4.12 3.64
C ARG A 91 6.63 -3.07 4.17
N GLU A 92 6.22 -3.18 5.44
CA GLU A 92 5.33 -2.20 6.06
C GLU A 92 6.00 -0.82 6.19
N ARG A 93 7.27 -0.78 6.59
CA ARG A 93 8.05 0.47 6.63
C ARG A 93 8.17 1.11 5.25
N GLU A 94 8.51 0.32 4.22
CA GLU A 94 8.61 0.79 2.84
C GLU A 94 7.27 1.31 2.32
N ARG A 95 6.17 0.62 2.64
CA ARG A 95 4.82 1.04 2.29
C ARG A 95 4.44 2.38 2.95
N THR A 96 4.68 2.50 4.25
CA THR A 96 4.40 3.72 5.00
C THR A 96 5.22 4.90 4.45
N GLU A 97 6.50 4.67 4.16
CA GLU A 97 7.36 5.71 3.61
C GLU A 97 6.90 6.15 2.21
N ARG A 98 6.54 5.21 1.33
CA ARG A 98 5.97 5.53 0.01
C ARG A 98 4.66 6.31 0.12
N GLN A 99 3.80 5.97 1.09
CA GLN A 99 2.56 6.70 1.33
C GLN A 99 2.84 8.14 1.79
N ARG A 100 3.82 8.34 2.68
CA ARG A 100 4.24 9.68 3.12
C ARG A 100 4.79 10.52 1.96
N GLN A 101 5.68 9.95 1.16
CA GLN A 101 6.27 10.64 0.02
C GLN A 101 5.20 11.02 -1.00
N LYS A 102 4.24 10.11 -1.26
CA LYS A 102 3.12 10.40 -2.15
C LYS A 102 2.24 11.52 -1.59
N ALA A 103 1.90 11.50 -0.31
CA ALA A 103 1.09 12.55 0.31
C ALA A 103 1.75 13.94 0.20
N VAL A 104 3.07 14.02 0.42
CA VAL A 104 3.82 15.28 0.25
C VAL A 104 3.82 15.76 -1.20
N GLU A 105 3.98 14.85 -2.16
CA GLU A 105 3.95 15.20 -3.58
C GLU A 105 2.55 15.62 -4.04
N ASP A 106 1.51 14.90 -3.63
CA ASP A 106 0.12 15.24 -3.93
C ASP A 106 -0.23 16.64 -3.36
N GLU A 107 0.18 16.95 -2.14
CA GLU A 107 0.00 18.28 -1.52
C GLU A 107 0.70 19.39 -2.30
N LYS A 108 1.96 19.15 -2.70
CA LYS A 108 2.72 20.11 -3.50
C LYS A 108 2.09 20.39 -4.85
N GLN A 109 1.59 19.34 -5.52
CA GLN A 109 0.91 19.46 -6.80
C GLN A 109 -0.42 20.20 -6.65
N TYR A 110 -1.18 19.89 -5.60
CA TYR A 110 -2.44 20.57 -5.29
C TYR A 110 -2.23 22.05 -5.03
N LEU A 111 -1.27 22.41 -4.19
CA LEU A 111 -0.89 23.82 -3.91
C LEU A 111 -0.50 24.55 -5.21
N LYS A 112 0.31 23.93 -6.06
CA LYS A 112 0.72 24.52 -7.35
C LYS A 112 -0.46 24.75 -8.28
N ALA A 113 -1.41 23.80 -8.34
CA ALA A 113 -2.54 23.84 -9.27
C ALA A 113 -3.70 24.72 -8.78
N LYS A 114 -3.94 24.76 -7.45
CA LYS A 114 -5.14 25.36 -6.86
C LYS A 114 -4.84 26.51 -5.91
N GLY A 115 -3.59 26.74 -5.54
CA GLY A 115 -3.20 27.72 -4.54
C GLY A 115 -3.63 29.17 -4.85
N ILE A 116 -3.84 29.52 -6.12
CA ILE A 116 -4.37 30.83 -6.52
C ILE A 116 -5.82 31.07 -6.04
N PHE A 117 -6.56 30.01 -5.73
CA PHE A 117 -7.94 30.07 -5.24
C PHE A 117 -8.03 30.00 -3.71
N PHE A 118 -6.91 29.79 -3.01
CA PHE A 118 -6.91 29.68 -1.56
C PHE A 118 -7.31 31.01 -0.92
N GLY A 119 -8.08 30.94 0.16
CA GLY A 119 -8.71 32.09 0.79
C GLY A 119 -10.04 32.49 0.15
N LEU A 120 -10.43 31.94 -1.00
CA LEU A 120 -11.73 32.22 -1.60
C LEU A 120 -12.85 31.66 -0.74
N ALA A 121 -13.78 32.53 -0.37
CA ALA A 121 -14.95 32.19 0.41
C ALA A 121 -16.16 32.97 -0.06
N PHE A 122 -17.28 32.30 -0.09
CA PHE A 122 -18.61 32.88 -0.33
C PHE A 122 -19.43 32.72 0.95
N SER A 123 -20.05 33.78 1.41
CA SER A 123 -20.86 33.69 2.63
C SER A 123 -22.06 34.59 2.58
N ASP A 124 -23.09 34.16 3.28
CA ASP A 124 -24.23 34.97 3.66
C ASP A 124 -24.39 34.98 5.19
N ASN A 125 -25.57 35.35 5.70
CA ASN A 125 -25.81 35.42 7.15
C ASN A 125 -25.85 34.02 7.84
N LEU A 126 -25.82 32.91 7.09
CA LEU A 126 -25.99 31.55 7.63
C LEU A 126 -24.91 30.60 7.11
N ILE A 127 -24.67 30.62 5.80
CA ILE A 127 -23.84 29.64 5.11
C ILE A 127 -22.49 30.25 4.78
N CYS A 128 -21.43 29.50 4.99
CA CYS A 128 -20.09 29.80 4.53
C CYS A 128 -19.57 28.69 3.62
N VAL A 129 -19.19 29.02 2.37
CA VAL A 129 -18.64 28.08 1.38
C VAL A 129 -17.19 28.49 1.14
N LYS A 130 -16.24 27.62 1.44
CA LYS A 130 -14.80 27.89 1.31
C LYS A 130 -14.13 26.86 0.43
N VAL A 131 -13.11 27.30 -0.30
CA VAL A 131 -12.21 26.39 -1.02
C VAL A 131 -11.50 25.50 -0.01
N ILE A 132 -11.41 24.19 -0.33
CA ILE A 132 -10.60 23.24 0.43
C ILE A 132 -9.14 23.49 0.04
N GLU A 133 -8.27 23.77 1.04
CA GLU A 133 -6.92 24.30 0.80
C GLU A 133 -5.80 23.25 0.91
N SER A 134 -6.14 22.02 1.32
CA SER A 134 -5.17 20.93 1.42
C SER A 134 -5.75 19.59 0.97
N VAL A 135 -4.85 18.68 0.59
CA VAL A 135 -5.24 17.27 0.29
C VAL A 135 -5.76 16.57 1.55
N GLU A 136 -5.18 16.88 2.71
CA GLU A 136 -5.64 16.32 3.99
C GLU A 136 -7.07 16.76 4.30
N GLU A 137 -7.37 18.05 4.15
CA GLU A 137 -8.74 18.59 4.33
C GLU A 137 -9.74 17.94 3.35
N MET A 138 -9.32 17.72 2.09
CA MET A 138 -10.16 17.06 1.08
C MET A 138 -10.45 15.59 1.43
N ILE A 139 -9.48 14.87 1.95
CA ILE A 139 -9.66 13.49 2.44
C ILE A 139 -10.63 13.48 3.63
N GLU A 140 -10.47 14.42 4.55
CA GLU A 140 -11.35 14.55 5.72
C GLU A 140 -12.79 14.92 5.30
N GLU A 141 -12.94 15.81 4.32
CA GLU A 141 -14.25 16.15 3.72
C GLU A 141 -14.94 14.88 3.20
N GLY A 142 -14.24 14.09 2.37
CA GLY A 142 -14.77 12.84 1.84
C GLY A 142 -15.15 11.83 2.92
N ARG A 143 -14.36 11.76 3.99
CA ARG A 143 -14.61 10.89 5.14
C ARG A 143 -15.83 11.30 5.93
N MET A 144 -15.96 12.61 6.23
CA MET A 144 -17.07 13.15 7.01
C MET A 144 -18.40 13.16 6.26
N MET A 145 -18.34 13.44 4.96
CA MET A 145 -19.53 13.53 4.11
C MET A 145 -19.91 12.19 3.45
N HIS A 146 -19.14 11.12 3.71
CA HIS A 146 -19.35 9.78 3.15
C HIS A 146 -19.46 9.74 1.62
N HIS A 147 -18.57 10.47 0.94
CA HIS A 147 -18.48 10.44 -0.52
C HIS A 147 -17.02 10.48 -1.03
N CYS A 148 -16.84 10.31 -2.34
CA CYS A 148 -15.51 10.02 -2.94
C CYS A 148 -14.64 11.26 -3.18
N VAL A 149 -14.99 12.44 -2.68
CA VAL A 149 -14.27 13.69 -2.95
C VAL A 149 -12.80 13.67 -2.50
N GLY A 150 -12.46 12.85 -1.51
CA GLY A 150 -11.08 12.71 -1.01
C GLY A 150 -10.02 12.39 -2.08
N GLY A 151 -10.44 11.86 -3.25
CA GLY A 151 -9.57 11.63 -4.39
C GLY A 151 -9.55 12.74 -5.46
N TYR A 152 -10.29 13.83 -5.28
CA TYR A 152 -10.47 14.86 -6.32
C TYR A 152 -9.33 15.87 -6.42
N HIS A 153 -8.37 15.85 -5.50
CA HIS A 153 -7.16 16.68 -5.55
C HIS A 153 -6.39 16.56 -6.88
N ASN A 154 -6.49 15.41 -7.56
CA ASN A 154 -5.84 15.18 -8.87
C ASN A 154 -6.66 15.65 -10.08
N ARG A 155 -7.86 16.19 -9.90
CA ARG A 155 -8.68 16.67 -11.01
C ARG A 155 -8.24 18.08 -11.41
N GLU A 156 -7.65 18.21 -12.60
CA GLU A 156 -7.11 19.49 -13.09
C GLU A 156 -8.15 20.60 -13.16
N ASN A 157 -9.36 20.28 -13.65
CA ASN A 157 -10.40 21.25 -13.97
C ASN A 157 -11.50 21.36 -12.90
N SER A 158 -11.28 20.82 -11.71
CA SER A 158 -12.23 20.88 -10.60
C SER A 158 -11.68 21.65 -9.41
N LEU A 159 -12.45 22.54 -8.87
CA LEU A 159 -12.19 23.21 -7.58
C LEU A 159 -13.23 22.70 -6.58
N ILE A 160 -12.77 22.29 -5.42
CA ILE A 160 -13.64 21.73 -4.39
C ILE A 160 -13.78 22.72 -3.25
N LEU A 161 -15.03 22.95 -2.84
CA LEU A 161 -15.38 23.83 -1.75
C LEU A 161 -16.22 23.05 -0.72
N SER A 162 -16.09 23.43 0.53
CA SER A 162 -16.91 22.92 1.64
C SER A 162 -17.89 23.99 2.09
N ALA A 163 -19.18 23.67 2.07
CA ALA A 163 -20.24 24.51 2.61
C ALA A 163 -20.51 24.14 4.06
N THR A 164 -20.54 25.15 4.93
CA THR A 164 -20.69 24.98 6.39
C THR A 164 -21.71 25.94 6.97
N ILE A 165 -22.37 25.49 8.06
CA ILE A 165 -23.18 26.32 8.97
C ILE A 165 -22.58 26.15 10.37
N ASP A 166 -22.22 27.23 11.03
CA ASP A 166 -21.58 27.21 12.36
C ASP A 166 -20.40 26.26 12.45
N GLY A 167 -19.61 26.16 11.36
CA GLY A 167 -18.46 25.28 11.25
C GLY A 167 -18.79 23.80 11.00
N ARG A 168 -20.05 23.42 10.89
CA ARG A 168 -20.48 22.06 10.53
C ARG A 168 -20.63 21.93 9.03
N ARG A 169 -20.01 20.93 8.43
CA ARG A 169 -20.12 20.61 7.00
C ARG A 169 -21.55 20.20 6.67
N ILE A 170 -22.11 20.81 5.61
CA ILE A 170 -23.48 20.54 5.14
C ILE A 170 -23.49 20.00 3.71
N GLU A 171 -22.73 20.61 2.80
CA GLU A 171 -22.57 20.10 1.44
C GLU A 171 -21.15 20.35 0.93
N THR A 172 -20.70 19.52 0.01
CA THR A 172 -19.46 19.71 -0.75
C THR A 172 -19.80 20.15 -2.16
N VAL A 173 -19.12 21.18 -2.66
CA VAL A 173 -19.36 21.76 -3.97
C VAL A 173 -18.18 21.49 -4.87
N GLU A 174 -18.41 21.02 -6.10
CA GLU A 174 -17.43 20.93 -7.17
C GLU A 174 -17.73 22.01 -8.21
N VAL A 175 -16.76 22.87 -8.46
CA VAL A 175 -16.82 23.94 -9.49
C VAL A 175 -15.88 23.59 -10.63
N SER A 176 -16.37 23.72 -11.87
CA SER A 176 -15.53 23.60 -13.07
C SER A 176 -14.62 24.82 -13.22
N LEU A 177 -13.31 24.60 -13.29
CA LEU A 177 -12.34 25.66 -13.62
C LEU A 177 -12.32 26.07 -15.09
N LYS A 178 -13.10 25.39 -15.95
CA LYS A 178 -13.26 25.78 -17.35
C LYS A 178 -14.43 26.74 -17.58
N THR A 179 -15.55 26.49 -16.89
CA THR A 179 -16.78 27.27 -17.07
C THR A 179 -17.06 28.18 -15.87
N PHE A 180 -16.42 27.92 -14.72
CA PHE A 180 -16.67 28.57 -13.42
C PHE A 180 -18.11 28.35 -12.93
N GLU A 181 -18.73 27.24 -13.33
CA GLU A 181 -20.06 26.83 -12.90
C GLU A 181 -19.99 25.67 -11.92
N VAL A 182 -20.98 25.58 -11.05
CA VAL A 182 -21.15 24.41 -10.16
C VAL A 182 -21.48 23.18 -10.98
N VAL A 183 -20.61 22.17 -10.90
CA VAL A 183 -20.81 20.86 -11.56
C VAL A 183 -21.61 19.93 -10.67
N GLN A 184 -21.33 19.98 -9.37
CA GLN A 184 -21.94 19.10 -8.39
C GLN A 184 -21.99 19.80 -7.02
N CYS A 185 -23.09 19.64 -6.32
CA CYS A 185 -23.25 20.03 -4.91
C CYS A 185 -23.94 18.87 -4.19
N ARG A 186 -23.34 18.34 -3.13
CA ARG A 186 -23.86 17.15 -2.44
C ARG A 186 -23.57 17.21 -0.95
N GLY A 187 -24.57 16.84 -0.17
CA GLY A 187 -24.46 16.68 1.26
C GLY A 187 -24.06 15.26 1.69
N LEU A 188 -24.30 14.94 2.94
CA LEU A 188 -23.99 13.65 3.54
C LEU A 188 -24.58 12.49 2.70
N CYS A 189 -23.76 11.46 2.42
CA CYS A 189 -24.15 10.31 1.59
C CYS A 189 -24.69 10.67 0.20
N ASN A 190 -24.25 11.80 -0.37
CA ASN A 190 -24.71 12.38 -1.65
C ASN A 190 -26.18 12.84 -1.67
N GLU A 191 -26.81 13.02 -0.53
CA GLU A 191 -28.15 13.59 -0.44
C GLU A 191 -28.08 15.13 -0.50
N ASN A 192 -29.12 15.77 -1.03
CA ASN A 192 -29.21 17.22 -1.03
C ASN A 192 -29.82 17.68 0.30
N THR A 193 -29.28 18.77 0.85
CA THR A 193 -29.86 19.41 2.04
C THR A 193 -30.94 20.42 1.65
N GLU A 194 -31.68 20.94 2.63
CA GLU A 194 -32.60 22.06 2.42
C GLU A 194 -31.92 23.35 1.94
N TYR A 195 -30.59 23.43 2.09
CA TYR A 195 -29.78 24.58 1.69
C TYR A 195 -29.18 24.46 0.28
N HIS A 196 -29.44 23.36 -0.43
CA HIS A 196 -28.82 22.99 -1.71
C HIS A 196 -28.84 24.11 -2.74
N GLU A 197 -30.04 24.60 -3.10
CA GLU A 197 -30.19 25.65 -4.10
C GLU A 197 -29.54 26.97 -3.62
N ARG A 198 -29.61 27.28 -2.35
CA ARG A 198 -29.01 28.48 -1.78
C ARG A 198 -27.48 28.45 -1.82
N ILE A 199 -26.87 27.26 -1.64
CA ILE A 199 -25.43 27.06 -1.76
C ILE A 199 -25.00 27.28 -3.21
N ILE A 200 -25.72 26.70 -4.17
CA ILE A 200 -25.44 26.85 -5.61
C ILE A 200 -25.54 28.32 -6.02
N ASP A 201 -26.60 29.00 -5.62
CA ASP A 201 -26.78 30.44 -5.90
C ASP A 201 -25.70 31.30 -5.28
N LEU A 202 -25.20 30.94 -4.09
CA LEU A 202 -24.14 31.67 -3.41
C LEU A 202 -22.80 31.53 -4.13
N VAL A 203 -22.51 30.38 -4.72
CA VAL A 203 -21.25 30.11 -5.43
C VAL A 203 -21.27 30.65 -6.87
N ASN A 204 -22.45 30.74 -7.52
CA ASN A 204 -22.60 31.23 -8.88
C ASN A 204 -22.68 32.77 -9.00
N LYS A 205 -22.68 33.49 -7.89
CA LYS A 205 -22.65 34.97 -7.85
C LYS A 205 -21.26 35.53 -8.08
#